data_8c3cd95335325177caf742185a775371
#
_entry.id   8c3cd95335325177caf742185a775371
#
_cell.length_a   1.000
_cell.length_b   1.000
_cell.length_c   1.000
_cell.angle_alpha   90.00
_cell.angle_beta   90.00
_cell.angle_gamma   90.00
#
_symmetry.space_group_name_H-M   'P 1'
#
loop_
_entity.id
_entity.type
_entity.pdbx_description
1 polymer ?
#
loop_
_entity_poly.entity_id
_entity_poly.type
_entity_poly.pdbx_seq_one_letter_code
_entity_poly.pdbx_strand_id
1 'polypeptide(L)'
;MKDILRPLLELTVVFPGLLLAYFPVRSYLKQSPARLAAWAVPLLLGLCLGGGLLCYHFCLSTAFPLLLITLAAIFLYLKTLRISLWKSGTIALAVCAVFACLNSLSRAVGAAITILLQLTSDKPWFCFSACIFYNMVCWLTAAAAYYPATHTVRTMVEDENFAQTWYVFWVLPLVFILLNLFMIPRYQITLRTGRVLQVYIVMSIALLFLMFLFNAIFLLMANSLNRNARLQQENQFLSMQQQRYESLKAAIEEVRQARHDMRHQLNQISALAEAGDLDGLKAYLAKTVSRIPNLDMSFCENRAADSVVGYYCTLAKREGIPFRAKLDLPQALPVDEIDTCLVLSNLLENAFEASLRTAPARRQIRITAYVHAERLLLVEVENAFDGEVNEKSGVFRSSKRKENGIGIQSVQHIAEKTGGASTFTYQDGVFSAKVMLCG
;
A
#
# COMPACT_ATOMS: atom_id res chain seq x y z
N MET A 1 45.81 18.55 29.92
CA MET A 1 45.01 18.85 28.72
C MET A 1 44.56 17.58 27.97
N LYS A 2 45.47 16.64 27.64
CA LYS A 2 45.10 15.38 26.94
C LYS A 2 44.06 14.52 27.68
N ASP A 3 44.09 14.46 29.02
CA ASP A 3 43.20 13.61 29.82
C ASP A 3 41.75 14.13 29.89
N ILE A 4 41.53 15.45 29.76
CA ILE A 4 40.18 16.03 29.67
C ILE A 4 39.58 15.75 28.28
N LEU A 5 40.44 15.73 27.25
CA LEU A 5 40.01 15.57 25.87
C LEU A 5 39.53 14.14 25.56
N ARG A 6 40.03 13.13 26.28
CA ARG A 6 39.69 11.71 26.03
C ARG A 6 38.19 11.40 26.20
N PRO A 7 37.59 11.60 27.38
CA PRO A 7 36.15 11.31 27.56
C PRO A 7 35.26 12.18 26.65
N LEU A 8 35.71 13.40 26.33
CA LEU A 8 35.05 14.31 25.42
C LEU A 8 34.96 13.72 24.01
N LEU A 9 36.13 13.27 23.47
CA LEU A 9 36.19 12.64 22.15
C LEU A 9 35.35 11.37 22.07
N GLU A 10 35.29 10.54 23.12
CA GLU A 10 34.44 9.35 23.15
C GLU A 10 32.96 9.70 23.03
N LEU A 11 32.50 10.79 23.62
CA LEU A 11 31.09 11.20 23.61
C LEU A 11 30.67 11.87 22.29
N THR A 12 31.62 12.53 21.57
CA THR A 12 31.33 13.22 20.28
C THR A 12 30.95 12.27 19.15
N VAL A 13 31.13 10.97 19.30
CA VAL A 13 30.77 9.96 18.33
C VAL A 13 29.24 9.92 18.07
N VAL A 14 28.42 10.48 18.95
CA VAL A 14 26.99 10.64 18.74
C VAL A 14 26.65 11.49 17.50
N PHE A 15 27.53 12.46 17.11
CA PHE A 15 27.29 13.31 15.95
C PHE A 15 27.31 12.57 14.61
N PRO A 16 28.34 11.79 14.24
CA PRO A 16 28.30 11.01 13.00
C PRO A 16 27.18 9.96 13.01
N GLY A 17 26.83 9.38 14.18
CA GLY A 17 25.69 8.46 14.32
C GLY A 17 24.38 9.14 14.02
N LEU A 18 24.12 10.29 14.63
CA LEU A 18 22.89 11.04 14.40
C LEU A 18 22.79 11.55 12.94
N LEU A 19 23.89 12.02 12.38
CA LEU A 19 23.97 12.44 10.98
C LEU A 19 23.60 11.29 10.04
N LEU A 20 24.15 10.09 10.26
CA LEU A 20 23.84 8.89 9.50
C LEU A 20 22.36 8.50 9.60
N ALA A 21 21.76 8.62 10.79
CA ALA A 21 20.33 8.34 10.99
C ALA A 21 19.43 9.32 10.24
N TYR A 22 19.82 10.60 10.11
CA TYR A 22 19.02 11.60 9.40
C TYR A 22 19.13 11.51 7.86
N PHE A 23 20.17 10.93 7.29
CA PHE A 23 20.35 10.86 5.83
C PHE A 23 19.13 10.28 5.10
N PRO A 24 18.60 9.10 5.45
CA PRO A 24 17.51 8.49 4.71
C PRO A 24 16.14 9.17 4.93
N VAL A 25 15.98 9.93 6.02
CA VAL A 25 14.71 10.53 6.43
C VAL A 25 14.66 12.05 6.30
N ARG A 26 15.61 12.63 5.61
CA ARG A 26 15.75 14.09 5.47
C ARG A 26 14.49 14.77 4.93
N SER A 27 13.76 14.12 4.04
CA SER A 27 12.48 14.60 3.46
C SER A 27 11.35 14.71 4.47
N TYR A 28 11.45 13.98 5.58
CA TYR A 28 10.39 13.88 6.61
C TYR A 28 10.66 14.74 7.85
N LEU A 29 11.61 15.66 7.79
CA LEU A 29 11.88 16.58 8.87
C LEU A 29 10.71 17.56 9.10
N LYS A 30 10.35 17.79 10.37
CA LYS A 30 9.34 18.80 10.76
C LYS A 30 9.84 20.24 10.55
N GLN A 31 11.15 20.43 10.56
CA GLN A 31 11.81 21.73 10.44
C GLN A 31 12.90 21.68 9.37
N SER A 32 13.34 22.84 8.88
CA SER A 32 14.46 22.88 7.96
C SER A 32 15.75 22.35 8.62
N PRO A 33 16.61 21.62 7.88
CA PRO A 33 17.84 21.05 8.44
C PRO A 33 18.71 22.09 9.15
N ALA A 34 18.77 23.31 8.63
CA ALA A 34 19.55 24.40 9.23
C ALA A 34 19.00 24.83 10.60
N ARG A 35 17.67 24.96 10.74
CA ARG A 35 17.04 25.28 12.03
C ARG A 35 17.23 24.15 13.05
N LEU A 36 17.09 22.90 12.60
CA LEU A 36 17.33 21.75 13.45
C LEU A 36 18.77 21.73 13.96
N ALA A 37 19.76 21.90 13.08
CA ALA A 37 21.16 21.94 13.44
C ALA A 37 21.48 23.09 14.40
N ALA A 38 20.88 24.26 14.21
CA ALA A 38 21.17 25.45 15.01
C ALA A 38 20.89 25.29 16.51
N TRP A 39 19.91 24.46 16.91
CA TRP A 39 19.62 24.22 18.32
C TRP A 39 20.03 22.84 18.82
N ALA A 40 19.94 21.80 17.96
CA ALA A 40 20.24 20.42 18.35
C ALA A 40 21.76 20.18 18.52
N VAL A 41 22.60 20.78 17.65
CA VAL A 41 24.06 20.63 17.74
C VAL A 41 24.60 21.28 19.03
N PRO A 42 24.28 22.53 19.38
CA PRO A 42 24.69 23.11 20.66
C PRO A 42 24.20 22.34 21.89
N LEU A 43 22.95 21.85 21.85
CA LEU A 43 22.39 21.06 22.93
C LEU A 43 23.19 19.76 23.14
N LEU A 44 23.43 19.00 22.10
CA LEU A 44 24.19 17.75 22.18
C LEU A 44 25.67 18.01 22.52
N LEU A 45 26.25 19.09 21.99
CA LEU A 45 27.60 19.48 22.35
C LEU A 45 27.70 19.82 23.84
N GLY A 46 26.73 20.55 24.38
CA GLY A 46 26.65 20.85 25.81
C GLY A 46 26.56 19.59 26.67
N LEU A 47 25.74 18.61 26.24
CA LEU A 47 25.65 17.30 26.91
C LEU A 47 26.94 16.50 26.83
N CYS A 48 27.65 16.51 25.69
CA CYS A 48 28.97 15.88 25.54
C CYS A 48 30.00 16.54 26.42
N LEU A 49 30.02 17.89 26.46
CA LEU A 49 30.95 18.66 27.30
C LEU A 49 30.69 18.39 28.80
N GLY A 50 29.42 18.50 29.23
CA GLY A 50 29.03 18.24 30.63
C GLY A 50 29.34 16.80 31.04
N GLY A 51 28.95 15.82 30.21
CA GLY A 51 29.23 14.39 30.45
C GLY A 51 30.76 14.10 30.48
N GLY A 52 31.52 14.70 29.57
CA GLY A 52 32.97 14.54 29.53
C GLY A 52 33.67 15.11 30.76
N LEU A 53 33.25 16.29 31.21
CA LEU A 53 33.80 16.93 32.43
C LEU A 53 33.41 16.12 33.70
N LEU A 54 32.19 15.60 33.77
CA LEU A 54 31.78 14.73 34.87
C LEU A 54 32.62 13.43 34.91
N CYS A 55 32.84 12.79 33.76
CA CYS A 55 33.69 11.61 33.66
C CYS A 55 35.13 11.93 34.11
N TYR A 56 35.67 13.07 33.71
CA TYR A 56 36.99 13.48 34.10
C TYR A 56 37.11 13.75 35.60
N HIS A 57 36.16 14.49 36.16
CA HIS A 57 36.21 14.92 37.57
C HIS A 57 36.03 13.78 38.57
N PHE A 58 35.10 12.89 38.25
CA PHE A 58 34.74 11.73 39.10
C PHE A 58 35.40 10.42 38.69
N CYS A 59 36.30 10.43 37.71
CA CYS A 59 36.93 9.24 37.13
C CYS A 59 35.92 8.12 36.75
N LEU A 60 34.72 8.54 36.24
CA LEU A 60 33.69 7.62 35.83
C LEU A 60 33.93 7.05 34.44
N SER A 61 33.37 5.87 34.18
CA SER A 61 33.35 5.30 32.81
C SER A 61 32.46 6.13 31.88
N THR A 62 32.95 6.36 30.65
CA THR A 62 32.23 7.06 29.59
C THR A 62 30.97 6.30 29.11
N ALA A 63 30.84 5.01 29.43
CA ALA A 63 29.73 4.17 28.97
C ALA A 63 28.37 4.70 29.43
N PHE A 64 28.26 5.15 30.66
CA PHE A 64 26.99 5.64 31.20
C PHE A 64 26.56 6.99 30.58
N PRO A 65 27.41 8.05 30.55
CA PRO A 65 27.06 9.29 29.85
C PRO A 65 26.82 9.06 28.35
N LEU A 66 27.58 8.21 27.69
CA LEU A 66 27.37 7.88 26.28
C LEU A 66 26.00 7.30 26.03
N LEU A 67 25.55 6.37 26.90
CA LEU A 67 24.19 5.79 26.84
C LEU A 67 23.13 6.87 26.98
N LEU A 68 23.24 7.76 28.00
CA LEU A 68 22.28 8.82 28.23
C LEU A 68 22.21 9.82 27.04
N ILE A 69 23.35 10.22 26.51
CA ILE A 69 23.44 11.15 25.38
C ILE A 69 22.87 10.48 24.11
N THR A 70 23.13 9.19 23.92
CA THR A 70 22.57 8.42 22.79
C THR A 70 21.06 8.32 22.89
N LEU A 71 20.50 8.04 24.09
CA LEU A 71 19.05 8.02 24.31
C LEU A 71 18.43 9.40 24.08
N ALA A 72 19.08 10.47 24.53
CA ALA A 72 18.63 11.84 24.27
C ALA A 72 18.66 12.16 22.76
N ALA A 73 19.70 11.75 22.06
CA ALA A 73 19.82 11.91 20.61
C ALA A 73 18.74 11.13 19.84
N ILE A 74 18.45 9.89 20.24
CA ILE A 74 17.35 9.08 19.67
C ILE A 74 15.99 9.75 19.95
N PHE A 75 15.75 10.22 21.17
CA PHE A 75 14.51 10.92 21.51
C PHE A 75 14.32 12.18 20.65
N LEU A 76 15.38 12.98 20.50
CA LEU A 76 15.41 14.16 19.63
C LEU A 76 15.11 13.77 18.20
N TYR A 77 15.78 12.74 17.68
CA TYR A 77 15.57 12.22 16.33
C TYR A 77 14.12 11.83 16.10
N LEU A 78 13.51 11.03 16.98
CA LEU A 78 12.11 10.59 16.86
C LEU A 78 11.12 11.76 16.92
N LYS A 79 11.35 12.77 17.76
CA LYS A 79 10.47 13.95 17.92
C LYS A 79 10.52 14.90 16.72
N THR A 80 11.62 14.96 16.01
CA THR A 80 11.83 15.89 14.88
C THR A 80 11.34 15.37 13.55
N LEU A 81 10.89 14.11 13.48
CA LEU A 81 10.43 13.46 12.25
C LEU A 81 8.91 13.35 12.16
N ARG A 82 8.40 13.36 10.91
CA ARG A 82 6.98 13.09 10.55
C ARG A 82 6.82 11.69 9.96
N ILE A 83 7.41 10.68 10.60
CA ILE A 83 7.41 9.31 10.10
C ILE A 83 7.00 8.35 11.22
N SER A 84 6.53 7.15 10.87
CA SER A 84 6.16 6.14 11.85
C SER A 84 7.33 5.78 12.77
N LEU A 85 7.02 5.50 14.04
CA LEU A 85 8.02 5.11 15.05
C LEU A 85 8.78 3.84 14.65
N TRP A 86 8.13 2.92 13.94
CA TRP A 86 8.74 1.68 13.48
C TRP A 86 9.85 1.95 12.45
N LYS A 87 9.59 2.77 11.43
CA LYS A 87 10.59 3.13 10.41
C LYS A 87 11.77 3.89 11.04
N SER A 88 11.49 4.97 11.77
CA SER A 88 12.54 5.79 12.40
C SER A 88 13.29 5.05 13.50
N GLY A 89 12.59 4.28 14.35
CA GLY A 89 13.19 3.49 15.41
C GLY A 89 14.14 2.41 14.89
N THR A 90 13.76 1.69 13.84
CA THR A 90 14.62 0.67 13.21
C THR A 90 15.90 1.28 12.64
N ILE A 91 15.81 2.44 11.96
CA ILE A 91 17.00 3.15 11.44
C ILE A 91 17.92 3.56 12.59
N ALA A 92 17.37 4.15 13.66
CA ALA A 92 18.14 4.54 14.82
C ALA A 92 18.86 3.34 15.47
N LEU A 93 18.14 2.22 15.66
CA LEU A 93 18.70 0.98 16.21
C LEU A 93 19.81 0.40 15.31
N ALA A 94 19.62 0.40 13.98
CA ALA A 94 20.63 -0.09 13.04
C ALA A 94 21.92 0.74 13.13
N VAL A 95 21.80 2.06 13.20
CA VAL A 95 22.95 2.95 13.41
C VAL A 95 23.62 2.67 14.76
N CYS A 96 22.85 2.55 15.85
CA CYS A 96 23.38 2.23 17.17
C CYS A 96 24.10 0.87 17.18
N ALA A 97 23.60 -0.14 16.47
CA ALA A 97 24.24 -1.45 16.39
C ALA A 97 25.62 -1.38 15.69
N VAL A 98 25.70 -0.66 14.56
CA VAL A 98 26.98 -0.43 13.85
C VAL A 98 27.95 0.28 14.77
N PHE A 99 27.55 1.36 15.45
CA PHE A 99 28.41 2.15 16.33
C PHE A 99 28.81 1.38 17.59
N ALA A 100 27.97 0.47 18.10
CA ALA A 100 28.32 -0.46 19.17
C ALA A 100 29.44 -1.42 18.74
N CYS A 101 29.37 -1.98 17.52
CA CYS A 101 30.45 -2.80 16.96
C CYS A 101 31.77 -2.00 16.80
N LEU A 102 31.68 -0.76 16.32
CA LEU A 102 32.86 0.12 16.19
C LEU A 102 33.44 0.48 17.56
N ASN A 103 32.61 0.68 18.58
CA ASN A 103 33.07 0.90 19.96
C ASN A 103 33.88 -0.30 20.49
N SER A 104 33.34 -1.53 20.28
CA SER A 104 34.02 -2.76 20.68
C SER A 104 35.37 -2.92 19.98
N LEU A 105 35.44 -2.65 18.67
CA LEU A 105 36.70 -2.66 17.92
C LEU A 105 37.69 -1.62 18.43
N SER A 106 37.20 -0.40 18.69
CA SER A 106 38.08 0.69 19.21
C SER A 106 38.60 0.40 20.62
N ARG A 107 37.82 -0.30 21.42
CA ARG A 107 38.23 -0.84 22.74
C ARG A 107 39.37 -1.87 22.60
N ALA A 108 39.23 -2.77 21.62
CA ALA A 108 40.26 -3.76 21.29
C ALA A 108 41.59 -3.07 20.86
N VAL A 109 41.49 -2.10 19.96
CA VAL A 109 42.64 -1.30 19.48
C VAL A 109 43.27 -0.51 20.63
N GLY A 110 42.46 0.07 21.51
CA GLY A 110 42.95 0.77 22.69
C GLY A 110 43.72 -0.14 23.65
N ALA A 111 43.23 -1.35 23.88
CA ALA A 111 43.94 -2.33 24.70
C ALA A 111 45.28 -2.78 24.04
N ALA A 112 45.27 -3.02 22.72
CA ALA A 112 46.48 -3.40 21.98
C ALA A 112 47.56 -2.29 22.04
N ILE A 113 47.17 -1.02 21.82
CA ILE A 113 48.08 0.14 21.91
C ILE A 113 48.63 0.26 23.33
N THR A 114 47.81 0.07 24.34
CA THR A 114 48.23 0.17 25.76
C THR A 114 49.29 -0.88 26.10
N ILE A 115 49.13 -2.10 25.60
CA ILE A 115 50.09 -3.20 25.77
C ILE A 115 51.41 -2.88 25.02
N LEU A 116 51.28 -2.50 23.74
CA LEU A 116 52.45 -2.23 22.87
C LEU A 116 53.30 -1.11 23.39
N LEU A 117 52.70 -0.03 23.91
CA LEU A 117 53.40 1.14 24.41
C LEU A 117 53.64 1.07 25.91
N GLN A 118 53.35 -0.05 26.58
CA GLN A 118 53.54 -0.26 28.02
C GLN A 118 52.93 0.88 28.89
N LEU A 119 51.81 1.45 28.44
CA LEU A 119 51.16 2.57 29.14
C LEU A 119 50.48 2.05 30.41
N THR A 120 50.87 2.57 31.56
CA THR A 120 50.22 2.31 32.85
C THR A 120 49.12 3.35 33.05
N SER A 121 47.95 3.12 32.43
CA SER A 121 46.77 3.96 32.63
C SER A 121 45.66 3.18 33.29
N ASP A 122 45.32 3.52 34.53
CA ASP A 122 44.17 2.93 35.26
C ASP A 122 42.88 3.71 35.04
N LYS A 123 42.85 4.61 34.05
CA LYS A 123 41.69 5.42 33.73
C LYS A 123 40.62 4.59 33.00
N PRO A 124 39.33 4.79 33.30
CA PRO A 124 38.22 4.00 32.74
C PRO A 124 37.82 4.33 31.30
N TRP A 125 38.50 5.29 30.68
CA TRP A 125 38.30 5.71 29.26
C TRP A 125 39.42 5.27 28.35
N PHE A 126 39.19 5.39 27.04
CA PHE A 126 40.18 5.00 26.01
C PHE A 126 41.48 5.80 26.11
N CYS A 127 42.56 5.20 25.63
CA CYS A 127 43.77 5.97 25.39
C CYS A 127 43.54 7.00 24.26
N PHE A 128 44.29 8.08 24.23
CA PHE A 128 44.07 9.20 23.30
C PHE A 128 44.08 8.76 21.82
N SER A 129 44.98 7.87 21.44
CA SER A 129 45.06 7.32 20.08
C SER A 129 43.82 6.49 19.73
N ALA A 130 43.28 5.71 20.68
CA ALA A 130 42.03 4.95 20.47
C ALA A 130 40.80 5.87 20.35
N CYS A 131 40.74 6.98 21.08
CA CYS A 131 39.67 7.99 20.91
C CYS A 131 39.68 8.60 19.51
N ILE A 132 40.86 8.94 18.98
CA ILE A 132 40.99 9.44 17.60
C ILE A 132 40.58 8.38 16.60
N PHE A 133 41.09 7.15 16.78
CA PHE A 133 40.73 6.01 15.92
C PHE A 133 39.22 5.80 15.88
N TYR A 134 38.56 5.79 17.06
CA TYR A 134 37.09 5.60 17.16
C TYR A 134 36.35 6.68 16.40
N ASN A 135 36.65 7.96 16.61
CA ASN A 135 36.02 9.06 15.88
C ASN A 135 36.28 8.96 14.38
N MET A 136 37.50 8.70 13.96
CA MET A 136 37.86 8.57 12.55
C MET A 136 37.03 7.47 11.86
N VAL A 137 36.96 6.29 12.46
CA VAL A 137 36.21 5.16 11.89
C VAL A 137 34.72 5.45 11.86
N CYS A 138 34.14 6.11 12.88
CA CYS A 138 32.74 6.50 12.89
C CYS A 138 32.41 7.52 11.79
N TRP A 139 33.27 8.53 11.57
CA TRP A 139 33.05 9.49 10.47
C TRP A 139 33.26 8.86 9.10
N LEU A 140 34.21 7.95 8.94
CA LEU A 140 34.45 7.20 7.70
C LEU A 140 33.22 6.30 7.41
N THR A 141 32.67 5.64 8.43
CA THR A 141 31.46 4.81 8.28
C THR A 141 30.25 5.66 7.87
N ALA A 142 30.06 6.83 8.48
CA ALA A 142 28.98 7.75 8.10
C ALA A 142 29.16 8.26 6.66
N ALA A 143 30.38 8.57 6.23
CA ALA A 143 30.70 8.98 4.86
C ALA A 143 30.46 7.85 3.85
N ALA A 144 30.95 6.64 4.13
CA ALA A 144 30.76 5.46 3.26
C ALA A 144 29.28 5.07 3.13
N ALA A 145 28.52 5.16 4.21
CA ALA A 145 27.09 4.85 4.23
C ALA A 145 26.21 5.96 3.66
N TYR A 146 26.76 7.12 3.30
CA TYR A 146 25.99 8.25 2.75
C TYR A 146 25.20 7.86 1.49
N TYR A 147 25.85 7.23 0.52
CA TYR A 147 25.19 6.84 -0.73
C TYR A 147 24.06 5.81 -0.52
N PRO A 148 24.27 4.65 0.14
CA PRO A 148 23.20 3.71 0.40
C PRO A 148 22.09 4.29 1.29
N ALA A 149 22.40 5.16 2.24
CA ALA A 149 21.42 5.79 3.10
C ALA A 149 20.49 6.75 2.33
N THR A 150 21.05 7.58 1.44
CA THR A 150 20.30 8.61 0.70
C THR A 150 19.57 8.06 -0.54
N HIS A 151 19.97 6.92 -1.07
CA HIS A 151 19.32 6.30 -2.24
C HIS A 151 18.50 5.08 -1.84
N THR A 152 19.15 4.01 -1.40
CA THR A 152 18.47 2.73 -1.19
C THR A 152 17.56 2.74 0.05
N VAL A 153 18.08 3.19 1.21
CA VAL A 153 17.27 3.22 2.45
C VAL A 153 16.15 4.26 2.33
N ARG A 154 16.44 5.40 1.69
CA ARG A 154 15.43 6.44 1.46
C ARG A 154 14.25 5.91 0.63
N THR A 155 14.48 5.24 -0.49
CA THR A 155 13.41 4.66 -1.32
C THR A 155 12.58 3.63 -0.54
N MET A 156 13.22 2.84 0.34
CA MET A 156 12.50 1.91 1.22
C MET A 156 11.63 2.62 2.26
N VAL A 157 12.07 3.77 2.75
CA VAL A 157 11.29 4.58 3.70
C VAL A 157 10.08 5.22 3.02
N GLU A 158 10.25 5.68 1.78
CA GLU A 158 9.21 6.32 0.97
C GLU A 158 8.15 5.32 0.45
N ASP A 159 8.50 4.06 0.29
CA ASP A 159 7.60 3.03 -0.23
C ASP A 159 6.70 2.44 0.89
N GLU A 160 5.38 2.50 0.69
CA GLU A 160 4.39 1.98 1.64
C GLU A 160 4.33 0.44 1.65
N ASN A 161 4.73 -0.21 0.56
CA ASN A 161 4.73 -1.68 0.46
C ASN A 161 5.69 -2.35 1.46
N PHE A 162 6.68 -1.60 1.99
CA PHE A 162 7.60 -2.06 3.02
C PHE A 162 7.10 -1.94 4.46
N ALA A 163 5.87 -1.46 4.68
CA ALA A 163 5.38 -1.22 6.03
C ALA A 163 5.50 -2.45 6.95
N GLN A 164 5.19 -3.64 6.45
CA GLN A 164 5.28 -4.89 7.21
C GLN A 164 6.72 -5.31 7.54
N THR A 165 7.66 -5.02 6.67
CA THR A 165 9.06 -5.38 6.83
C THR A 165 9.71 -4.64 8.01
N TRP A 166 9.34 -3.38 8.24
CA TRP A 166 9.85 -2.57 9.34
C TRP A 166 9.49 -3.12 10.73
N TYR A 167 8.38 -3.89 10.86
CA TYR A 167 7.99 -4.53 12.12
C TYR A 167 8.89 -5.69 12.55
N VAL A 168 9.70 -6.23 11.65
CA VAL A 168 10.59 -7.36 11.94
C VAL A 168 12.05 -6.92 12.03
N PHE A 169 12.44 -5.91 11.26
CA PHE A 169 13.85 -5.53 11.10
C PHE A 169 14.53 -4.95 12.33
N TRP A 170 13.80 -4.36 13.27
CA TRP A 170 14.39 -3.82 14.50
C TRP A 170 14.98 -4.89 15.43
N VAL A 171 14.54 -6.14 15.29
CA VAL A 171 14.95 -7.24 16.18
C VAL A 171 16.45 -7.51 16.05
N LEU A 172 16.96 -7.51 14.83
CA LEU A 172 18.35 -7.90 14.59
C LEU A 172 19.37 -6.84 15.05
N PRO A 173 19.22 -5.55 14.74
CA PRO A 173 20.04 -4.50 15.36
C PRO A 173 20.03 -4.57 16.90
N LEU A 174 18.89 -4.85 17.51
CA LEU A 174 18.78 -5.00 18.95
C LEU A 174 19.62 -6.18 19.45
N VAL A 175 19.58 -7.33 18.78
CA VAL A 175 20.42 -8.49 19.12
C VAL A 175 21.92 -8.13 19.04
N PHE A 176 22.36 -7.43 18.00
CA PHE A 176 23.74 -6.98 17.89
C PHE A 176 24.15 -6.02 19.00
N ILE A 177 23.27 -5.09 19.39
CA ILE A 177 23.53 -4.18 20.53
C ILE A 177 23.68 -4.99 21.82
N LEU A 178 22.79 -5.96 22.09
CA LEU A 178 22.86 -6.81 23.27
C LEU A 178 24.11 -7.68 23.30
N LEU A 179 24.49 -8.27 22.15
CA LEU A 179 25.73 -9.05 22.04
C LEU A 179 26.97 -8.18 22.30
N ASN A 180 27.03 -6.98 21.75
CA ASN A 180 28.13 -6.06 22.02
C ASN A 180 28.16 -5.62 23.49
N LEU A 181 27.00 -5.34 24.10
CA LEU A 181 26.91 -5.00 25.52
C LEU A 181 27.40 -6.14 26.41
N PHE A 182 27.03 -7.38 26.08
CA PHE A 182 27.47 -8.57 26.80
C PHE A 182 29.00 -8.78 26.69
N MET A 183 29.59 -8.44 25.54
CA MET A 183 31.03 -8.57 25.30
C MET A 183 31.88 -7.50 26.03
N ILE A 184 31.30 -6.39 26.50
CA ILE A 184 32.06 -5.34 27.20
C ILE A 184 32.65 -5.91 28.48
N PRO A 185 33.98 -5.97 28.63
CA PRO A 185 34.59 -6.49 29.84
C PRO A 185 34.34 -5.55 31.02
N ARG A 186 34.00 -6.11 32.18
CA ARG A 186 33.72 -5.36 33.41
C ARG A 186 34.93 -4.52 33.85
N TYR A 187 36.13 -5.05 33.63
CA TYR A 187 37.36 -4.38 33.93
C TYR A 187 38.28 -4.33 32.69
N GLN A 188 38.80 -3.18 32.35
CA GLN A 188 39.68 -3.05 31.17
C GLN A 188 40.98 -3.85 31.31
N ILE A 189 41.43 -4.09 32.55
CA ILE A 189 42.63 -4.85 32.83
C ILE A 189 42.52 -6.32 32.38
N THR A 190 41.32 -6.87 32.31
CA THR A 190 41.08 -8.24 31.81
C THR A 190 41.42 -8.41 30.35
N LEU A 191 41.34 -7.33 29.55
CA LEU A 191 41.76 -7.35 28.14
C LEU A 191 43.27 -7.43 27.97
N ARG A 192 44.04 -7.13 29.02
CA ARG A 192 45.52 -7.17 28.97
C ARG A 192 46.07 -8.55 29.31
N THR A 193 45.22 -9.53 29.68
CA THR A 193 45.65 -10.85 30.13
C THR A 193 45.63 -11.86 28.99
N GLY A 194 46.79 -12.45 28.65
CA GLY A 194 46.93 -13.63 27.80
C GLY A 194 46.19 -13.56 26.46
N ARG A 195 45.39 -14.62 26.18
CA ARG A 195 44.63 -14.81 24.94
C ARG A 195 43.34 -13.99 24.89
N VAL A 196 42.93 -13.34 25.99
CA VAL A 196 41.65 -12.64 26.08
C VAL A 196 41.54 -11.51 25.03
N LEU A 197 42.61 -10.72 24.86
CA LEU A 197 42.62 -9.68 23.84
C LEU A 197 42.47 -10.23 22.41
N GLN A 198 43.17 -11.34 22.11
CA GLN A 198 43.11 -11.97 20.78
C GLN A 198 41.67 -12.42 20.46
N VAL A 199 41.04 -13.12 21.41
CA VAL A 199 39.64 -13.57 21.28
C VAL A 199 38.70 -12.36 21.13
N TYR A 200 38.90 -11.32 21.93
CA TYR A 200 38.09 -10.11 21.87
C TYR A 200 38.21 -9.38 20.52
N ILE A 201 39.41 -9.28 19.96
CA ILE A 201 39.66 -8.71 18.62
C ILE A 201 38.93 -9.52 17.57
N VAL A 202 39.09 -10.86 17.55
CA VAL A 202 38.49 -11.74 16.56
C VAL A 202 36.97 -11.64 16.64
N MET A 203 36.39 -11.68 17.84
CA MET A 203 34.95 -11.55 18.04
C MET A 203 34.41 -10.20 17.64
N SER A 204 35.13 -9.10 17.94
CA SER A 204 34.72 -7.73 17.53
C SER A 204 34.72 -7.57 16.01
N ILE A 205 35.75 -8.09 15.33
CA ILE A 205 35.84 -8.08 13.87
C ILE A 205 34.72 -8.94 13.26
N ALA A 206 34.49 -10.16 13.81
CA ALA A 206 33.44 -11.05 13.34
C ALA A 206 32.04 -10.43 13.47
N LEU A 207 31.73 -9.81 14.63
CA LEU A 207 30.46 -9.12 14.84
C LEU A 207 30.28 -7.93 13.89
N LEU A 208 31.34 -7.15 13.67
CA LEU A 208 31.32 -6.02 12.74
C LEU A 208 31.08 -6.51 11.30
N PHE A 209 31.80 -7.57 10.89
CA PHE A 209 31.60 -8.17 9.57
C PHE A 209 30.20 -8.72 9.39
N LEU A 210 29.66 -9.48 10.36
CA LEU A 210 28.30 -10.00 10.36
C LEU A 210 27.28 -8.85 10.28
N MET A 211 27.49 -7.76 11.01
CA MET A 211 26.60 -6.61 10.98
C MET A 211 26.59 -5.94 9.58
N PHE A 212 27.74 -5.77 8.95
CA PHE A 212 27.81 -5.23 7.58
C PHE A 212 27.20 -6.20 6.55
N LEU A 213 27.52 -7.49 6.68
CA LEU A 213 26.95 -8.53 5.81
C LEU A 213 25.43 -8.53 5.89
N PHE A 214 24.90 -8.47 7.11
CA PHE A 214 23.47 -8.41 7.32
C PHE A 214 22.81 -7.17 6.73
N ASN A 215 23.40 -5.99 6.95
CA ASN A 215 22.91 -4.75 6.33
C ASN A 215 22.94 -4.85 4.79
N ALA A 216 24.00 -5.42 4.21
CA ALA A 216 24.11 -5.64 2.77
C ALA A 216 23.02 -6.59 2.24
N ILE A 217 22.82 -7.73 2.89
CA ILE A 217 21.76 -8.70 2.54
C ILE A 217 20.38 -8.04 2.66
N PHE A 218 20.15 -7.27 3.72
CA PHE A 218 18.91 -6.52 3.89
C PHE A 218 18.64 -5.57 2.73
N LEU A 219 19.62 -4.76 2.34
CA LEU A 219 19.50 -3.82 1.23
C LEU A 219 19.25 -4.54 -0.11
N LEU A 220 19.93 -5.67 -0.34
CA LEU A 220 19.73 -6.49 -1.54
C LEU A 220 18.33 -7.10 -1.58
N MET A 221 17.88 -7.67 -0.46
CA MET A 221 16.53 -8.26 -0.34
C MET A 221 15.44 -7.21 -0.56
N ALA A 222 15.60 -6.04 0.06
CA ALA A 222 14.67 -4.95 -0.10
C ALA A 222 14.57 -4.47 -1.56
N ASN A 223 15.71 -4.32 -2.22
CA ASN A 223 15.76 -3.92 -3.63
C ASN A 223 15.12 -5.00 -4.54
N SER A 224 15.34 -6.27 -4.25
CA SER A 224 14.70 -7.40 -4.95
C SER A 224 13.19 -7.42 -4.78
N LEU A 225 12.69 -7.24 -3.55
CA LEU A 225 11.25 -7.17 -3.28
C LEU A 225 10.57 -6.01 -4.02
N ASN A 226 11.21 -4.84 -4.04
CA ASN A 226 10.71 -3.68 -4.76
C ASN A 226 10.62 -3.93 -6.27
N ARG A 227 11.66 -4.54 -6.84
CA ARG A 227 11.69 -4.91 -8.24
C ARG A 227 10.58 -5.91 -8.58
N ASN A 228 10.40 -6.94 -7.74
CA ASN A 228 9.36 -7.95 -7.95
C ASN A 228 7.95 -7.34 -7.86
N ALA A 229 7.70 -6.45 -6.90
CA ALA A 229 6.41 -5.76 -6.78
C ALA A 229 6.09 -4.91 -8.03
N ARG A 230 7.07 -4.16 -8.54
CA ARG A 230 6.92 -3.40 -9.80
C ARG A 230 6.63 -4.30 -11.00
N LEU A 231 7.38 -5.41 -11.14
CA LEU A 231 7.14 -6.38 -12.22
C LEU A 231 5.76 -7.03 -12.14
N GLN A 232 5.26 -7.31 -10.93
CA GLN A 232 3.90 -7.81 -10.75
C GLN A 232 2.84 -6.78 -11.18
N GLN A 233 3.00 -5.51 -10.82
CA GLN A 233 2.10 -4.44 -11.25
C GLN A 233 2.11 -4.27 -12.78
N GLU A 234 3.28 -4.30 -13.39
CA GLU A 234 3.44 -4.22 -14.85
C GLU A 234 2.77 -5.40 -15.55
N ASN A 235 2.97 -6.63 -15.06
CA ASN A 235 2.32 -7.82 -15.59
C ASN A 235 0.79 -7.77 -15.45
N GLN A 236 0.27 -7.28 -14.32
CA GLN A 236 -1.18 -7.08 -14.14
C GLN A 236 -1.73 -6.05 -15.14
N PHE A 237 -1.01 -4.95 -15.35
CA PHE A 237 -1.41 -3.93 -16.31
C PHE A 237 -1.42 -4.48 -17.75
N LEU A 238 -0.39 -5.22 -18.13
CA LEU A 238 -0.32 -5.86 -19.45
C LEU A 238 -1.45 -6.89 -19.65
N SER A 239 -1.74 -7.70 -18.65
CA SER A 239 -2.84 -8.67 -18.74
C SER A 239 -4.21 -8.00 -18.88
N MET A 240 -4.45 -6.87 -18.19
CA MET A 240 -5.67 -6.08 -18.38
C MET A 240 -5.76 -5.48 -19.80
N GLN A 241 -4.65 -4.97 -20.33
CA GLN A 241 -4.64 -4.46 -21.71
C GLN A 241 -4.93 -5.56 -22.74
N GLN A 242 -4.35 -6.75 -22.56
CA GLN A 242 -4.63 -7.89 -23.43
C GLN A 242 -6.09 -8.30 -23.37
N GLN A 243 -6.68 -8.38 -22.19
CA GLN A 243 -8.08 -8.72 -22.03
C GLN A 243 -9.01 -7.67 -22.69
N ARG A 244 -8.69 -6.37 -22.59
CA ARG A 244 -9.41 -5.30 -23.30
C ARG A 244 -9.31 -5.46 -24.81
N TYR A 245 -8.11 -5.78 -25.31
CA TYR A 245 -7.89 -5.99 -26.73
C TYR A 245 -8.71 -7.17 -27.27
N GLU A 246 -8.73 -8.29 -26.55
CA GLU A 246 -9.51 -9.48 -26.92
C GLU A 246 -11.02 -9.19 -26.90
N SER A 247 -11.51 -8.46 -25.88
CA SER A 247 -12.91 -8.02 -25.82
C SER A 247 -13.29 -7.10 -26.98
N LEU A 248 -12.41 -6.15 -27.32
CA LEU A 248 -12.61 -5.26 -28.46
C LEU A 248 -12.65 -6.03 -29.78
N LYS A 249 -11.73 -6.97 -29.96
CA LYS A 249 -11.67 -7.82 -31.14
C LYS A 249 -12.96 -8.66 -31.28
N ALA A 250 -13.46 -9.24 -30.18
CA ALA A 250 -14.70 -10.00 -30.18
C ALA A 250 -15.90 -9.09 -30.55
N ALA A 251 -15.99 -7.88 -30.00
CA ALA A 251 -17.04 -6.93 -30.34
C ALA A 251 -16.99 -6.49 -31.83
N ILE A 252 -15.80 -6.26 -32.37
CA ILE A 252 -15.63 -5.94 -33.79
C ILE A 252 -16.12 -7.08 -34.67
N GLU A 253 -15.81 -8.34 -34.33
CA GLU A 253 -16.25 -9.51 -35.10
C GLU A 253 -17.78 -9.69 -35.00
N GLU A 254 -18.36 -9.46 -33.84
CA GLU A 254 -19.81 -9.49 -33.65
C GLU A 254 -20.53 -8.43 -34.54
N VAL A 255 -20.01 -7.19 -34.55
CA VAL A 255 -20.53 -6.13 -35.41
C VAL A 255 -20.38 -6.47 -36.87
N ARG A 256 -19.26 -7.10 -37.28
CA ARG A 256 -19.02 -7.56 -38.63
C ARG A 256 -20.03 -8.61 -39.05
N GLN A 257 -20.28 -9.59 -38.18
CA GLN A 257 -21.27 -10.64 -38.40
C GLN A 257 -22.69 -10.05 -38.54
N ALA A 258 -23.09 -9.20 -37.62
CA ALA A 258 -24.39 -8.53 -37.64
C ALA A 258 -24.60 -7.72 -38.94
N ARG A 259 -23.56 -7.00 -39.41
CA ARG A 259 -23.57 -6.26 -40.66
C ARG A 259 -23.69 -7.17 -41.88
N HIS A 260 -23.02 -8.32 -41.84
CA HIS A 260 -23.12 -9.33 -42.91
C HIS A 260 -24.54 -9.90 -42.99
N ASP A 261 -25.12 -10.25 -41.84
CA ASP A 261 -26.47 -10.81 -41.78
C ASP A 261 -27.54 -9.78 -42.18
N MET A 262 -27.38 -8.51 -41.77
CA MET A 262 -28.25 -7.44 -42.25
C MET A 262 -28.20 -7.24 -43.78
N ARG A 263 -26.97 -7.28 -44.38
CA ARG A 263 -26.81 -7.21 -45.81
C ARG A 263 -27.52 -8.37 -46.54
N HIS A 264 -27.44 -9.57 -45.98
CA HIS A 264 -28.11 -10.76 -46.51
C HIS A 264 -29.59 -10.59 -46.48
N GLN A 265 -30.16 -10.08 -45.38
CA GLN A 265 -31.57 -9.78 -45.22
C GLN A 265 -32.06 -8.72 -46.23
N LEU A 266 -31.30 -7.64 -46.41
CA LEU A 266 -31.65 -6.60 -47.35
C LEU A 266 -31.60 -7.09 -48.80
N ASN A 267 -30.64 -7.94 -49.17
CA ASN A 267 -30.56 -8.54 -50.50
C ASN A 267 -31.76 -9.46 -50.78
N GLN A 268 -32.25 -10.20 -49.79
CA GLN A 268 -33.44 -11.05 -49.94
C GLN A 268 -34.71 -10.21 -50.13
N ILE A 269 -34.83 -9.11 -49.37
CA ILE A 269 -35.92 -8.14 -49.54
C ILE A 269 -35.91 -7.53 -50.93
N SER A 270 -34.74 -7.10 -51.41
CA SER A 270 -34.59 -6.54 -52.75
C SER A 270 -34.95 -7.53 -53.86
N ALA A 271 -34.49 -8.77 -53.75
CA ALA A 271 -34.77 -9.82 -54.71
C ALA A 271 -36.28 -10.14 -54.79
N LEU A 272 -36.98 -10.22 -53.66
CA LEU A 272 -38.44 -10.43 -53.63
C LEU A 272 -39.21 -9.23 -54.21
N ALA A 273 -38.73 -8.02 -53.95
CA ALA A 273 -39.34 -6.80 -54.52
C ALA A 273 -39.12 -6.69 -56.05
N GLU A 274 -37.92 -7.04 -56.55
CA GLU A 274 -37.60 -7.04 -57.99
C GLU A 274 -38.43 -8.13 -58.75
N ALA A 275 -38.68 -9.26 -58.08
CA ALA A 275 -39.52 -10.35 -58.64
C ALA A 275 -41.03 -10.02 -58.62
N GLY A 276 -41.42 -8.94 -58.01
CA GLY A 276 -42.84 -8.55 -57.85
C GLY A 276 -43.65 -9.48 -56.93
N ASP A 277 -42.97 -10.34 -56.16
CA ASP A 277 -43.60 -11.26 -55.20
C ASP A 277 -43.95 -10.56 -53.91
N LEU A 278 -45.09 -9.85 -53.90
CA LEU A 278 -45.58 -9.11 -52.75
C LEU A 278 -45.98 -10.02 -51.59
N ASP A 279 -46.47 -11.22 -51.86
CA ASP A 279 -46.93 -12.15 -50.80
C ASP A 279 -45.70 -12.80 -50.11
N GLY A 280 -44.70 -13.19 -50.88
CA GLY A 280 -43.42 -13.66 -50.40
C GLY A 280 -42.65 -12.59 -49.58
N LEU A 281 -42.70 -11.34 -50.02
CA LEU A 281 -42.12 -10.21 -49.31
C LEU A 281 -42.81 -9.98 -47.93
N LYS A 282 -44.14 -9.98 -47.89
CA LYS A 282 -44.90 -9.88 -46.65
C LYS A 282 -44.62 -10.99 -45.69
N ALA A 283 -44.56 -12.23 -46.16
CA ALA A 283 -44.27 -13.42 -45.34
C ALA A 283 -42.84 -13.36 -44.78
N TYR A 284 -41.83 -12.91 -45.60
CA TYR A 284 -40.47 -12.76 -45.12
C TYR A 284 -40.31 -11.64 -44.08
N LEU A 285 -40.93 -10.47 -44.27
CA LEU A 285 -40.99 -9.40 -43.32
C LEU A 285 -41.65 -9.81 -42.00
N ALA A 286 -42.81 -10.49 -42.07
CA ALA A 286 -43.48 -11.00 -40.88
C ALA A 286 -42.60 -11.99 -40.09
N LYS A 287 -41.88 -12.87 -40.77
CA LYS A 287 -40.94 -13.79 -40.13
C LYS A 287 -39.71 -13.08 -39.56
N THR A 288 -39.24 -12.02 -40.17
CA THR A 288 -38.07 -11.27 -39.71
C THR A 288 -38.45 -10.38 -38.51
N VAL A 289 -39.61 -9.72 -38.56
CA VAL A 289 -40.14 -8.91 -37.46
C VAL A 289 -40.50 -9.78 -36.24
N SER A 290 -41.00 -10.98 -36.43
CA SER A 290 -41.27 -11.89 -35.29
C SER A 290 -40.02 -12.38 -34.54
N ARG A 291 -38.86 -12.25 -35.15
CA ARG A 291 -37.55 -12.54 -34.48
C ARG A 291 -37.03 -11.36 -33.66
N ILE A 292 -37.53 -10.17 -33.90
CA ILE A 292 -37.25 -8.99 -33.08
C ILE A 292 -38.22 -9.04 -31.91
N PRO A 293 -37.74 -9.08 -30.65
CA PRO A 293 -38.63 -9.07 -29.50
C PRO A 293 -39.58 -7.87 -29.58
N ASN A 294 -40.90 -8.12 -29.54
CA ASN A 294 -41.87 -7.06 -29.50
C ASN A 294 -41.64 -6.18 -28.26
N LEU A 295 -41.14 -4.99 -28.45
CA LEU A 295 -41.03 -3.94 -27.45
C LEU A 295 -42.32 -3.13 -27.31
N ASP A 296 -43.48 -3.75 -27.52
CA ASP A 296 -44.82 -3.08 -27.44
C ASP A 296 -45.25 -2.74 -26.00
N MET A 297 -44.36 -2.84 -25.04
CA MET A 297 -44.62 -2.42 -23.66
C MET A 297 -43.78 -1.18 -23.36
N SER A 298 -44.39 0.00 -23.45
CA SER A 298 -43.76 1.22 -22.95
C SER A 298 -43.98 1.33 -21.44
N PHE A 299 -42.91 1.40 -20.68
CA PHE A 299 -42.90 1.51 -19.23
C PHE A 299 -42.78 2.95 -18.75
N CYS A 300 -42.12 3.84 -19.56
CA CYS A 300 -41.92 5.25 -19.23
C CYS A 300 -41.67 6.08 -20.49
N GLU A 301 -41.65 7.41 -20.36
CA GLU A 301 -41.39 8.36 -21.46
C GLU A 301 -39.92 8.42 -21.88
N ASN A 302 -38.99 8.11 -20.97
CA ASN A 302 -37.55 8.06 -21.29
C ASN A 302 -37.22 6.82 -22.10
N ARG A 303 -36.85 7.01 -23.37
CA ARG A 303 -36.59 5.91 -24.32
C ARG A 303 -35.47 4.99 -23.94
N ALA A 304 -34.40 5.51 -23.35
CA ALA A 304 -33.23 4.72 -22.99
C ALA A 304 -33.52 3.83 -21.78
N ALA A 305 -34.15 4.38 -20.73
CA ALA A 305 -34.58 3.63 -19.57
C ALA A 305 -35.65 2.58 -19.95
N ASP A 306 -36.63 2.96 -20.82
CA ASP A 306 -37.65 2.10 -21.35
C ASP A 306 -37.06 0.86 -22.08
N SER A 307 -36.05 1.10 -22.92
CA SER A 307 -35.35 0.03 -23.65
C SER A 307 -34.65 -0.95 -22.72
N VAL A 308 -33.95 -0.45 -21.68
CA VAL A 308 -33.26 -1.31 -20.70
C VAL A 308 -34.26 -2.17 -19.91
N VAL A 309 -35.31 -1.56 -19.40
CA VAL A 309 -36.33 -2.29 -18.63
C VAL A 309 -37.09 -3.26 -19.50
N GLY A 310 -37.45 -2.89 -20.75
CA GLY A 310 -38.11 -3.74 -21.73
C GLY A 310 -37.25 -4.97 -22.07
N TYR A 311 -35.96 -4.83 -22.23
CA TYR A 311 -35.05 -5.93 -22.46
C TYR A 311 -35.09 -6.96 -21.31
N TYR A 312 -34.91 -6.54 -20.08
CA TYR A 312 -34.95 -7.45 -18.92
C TYR A 312 -36.36 -8.02 -18.65
N CYS A 313 -37.43 -7.27 -18.92
CA CYS A 313 -38.79 -7.78 -18.87
C CYS A 313 -38.96 -8.93 -19.86
N THR A 314 -38.46 -8.79 -21.07
CA THR A 314 -38.54 -9.84 -22.11
C THR A 314 -37.76 -11.09 -21.70
N LEU A 315 -36.54 -10.91 -21.15
CA LEU A 315 -35.73 -12.00 -20.62
C LEU A 315 -36.48 -12.72 -19.46
N ALA A 316 -37.02 -11.96 -18.52
CA ALA A 316 -37.73 -12.49 -17.38
C ALA A 316 -38.97 -13.30 -17.82
N LYS A 317 -39.75 -12.81 -18.80
CA LYS A 317 -40.89 -13.52 -19.38
C LYS A 317 -40.47 -14.84 -20.01
N ARG A 318 -39.35 -14.85 -20.75
CA ARG A 318 -38.81 -16.06 -21.40
C ARG A 318 -38.44 -17.14 -20.39
N GLU A 319 -37.91 -16.74 -19.23
CA GLU A 319 -37.51 -17.66 -18.16
C GLU A 319 -38.63 -17.92 -17.14
N GLY A 320 -39.87 -17.44 -17.39
CA GLY A 320 -41.01 -17.62 -16.52
C GLY A 320 -40.91 -16.89 -15.18
N ILE A 321 -40.13 -15.80 -15.13
CA ILE A 321 -39.95 -14.98 -13.92
C ILE A 321 -41.01 -13.87 -13.89
N PRO A 322 -41.86 -13.76 -12.86
CA PRO A 322 -42.80 -12.65 -12.70
C PRO A 322 -42.01 -11.32 -12.60
N PHE A 323 -42.29 -10.40 -13.53
CA PHE A 323 -41.64 -9.10 -13.62
C PHE A 323 -42.67 -7.97 -13.46
N ARG A 324 -42.50 -7.08 -12.52
CA ARG A 324 -43.32 -5.91 -12.28
C ARG A 324 -42.53 -4.64 -12.39
N ALA A 325 -42.90 -3.73 -13.29
CA ALA A 325 -42.25 -2.43 -13.44
C ALA A 325 -43.26 -1.31 -13.15
N LYS A 326 -42.84 -0.34 -12.35
CA LYS A 326 -43.56 0.92 -12.12
C LYS A 326 -42.55 2.05 -12.30
N LEU A 327 -42.58 2.67 -13.46
CA LEU A 327 -41.65 3.72 -13.85
C LEU A 327 -42.42 5.04 -14.11
N ASP A 328 -41.98 6.09 -13.44
CA ASP A 328 -42.47 7.45 -13.65
C ASP A 328 -41.25 8.34 -14.00
N LEU A 329 -40.75 8.14 -15.22
CA LEU A 329 -39.58 8.78 -15.74
C LEU A 329 -39.95 9.64 -16.95
N PRO A 330 -39.79 10.98 -16.86
CA PRO A 330 -40.02 11.90 -17.96
C PRO A 330 -39.01 11.71 -19.08
N GLN A 331 -39.27 12.26 -20.27
CA GLN A 331 -38.40 12.13 -21.41
C GLN A 331 -36.96 12.69 -21.13
N ALA A 332 -36.87 13.79 -20.41
CA ALA A 332 -35.58 14.37 -19.95
C ALA A 332 -35.40 14.06 -18.45
N LEU A 333 -34.30 13.38 -18.10
CA LEU A 333 -33.97 13.07 -16.73
C LEU A 333 -33.10 14.17 -16.12
N PRO A 334 -33.17 14.39 -14.79
CA PRO A 334 -32.28 15.34 -14.11
C PRO A 334 -30.82 14.84 -14.03
N VAL A 335 -30.58 13.56 -14.30
CA VAL A 335 -29.29 12.87 -14.21
C VAL A 335 -28.86 12.43 -15.61
N ASP A 336 -27.57 12.24 -15.82
CA ASP A 336 -27.02 11.73 -17.07
C ASP A 336 -27.69 10.41 -17.49
N GLU A 337 -28.11 10.34 -18.76
CA GLU A 337 -28.84 9.19 -19.29
C GLU A 337 -28.02 7.92 -19.31
N ILE A 338 -26.70 8.03 -19.56
CA ILE A 338 -25.77 6.89 -19.57
C ILE A 338 -25.60 6.34 -18.16
N ASP A 339 -25.39 7.22 -17.17
CA ASP A 339 -25.28 6.83 -15.76
C ASP A 339 -26.57 6.15 -15.28
N THR A 340 -27.75 6.66 -15.68
CA THR A 340 -29.04 6.06 -15.37
C THR A 340 -29.18 4.66 -15.99
N CYS A 341 -28.84 4.50 -17.26
CA CYS A 341 -28.90 3.20 -17.95
C CYS A 341 -27.93 2.19 -17.36
N LEU A 342 -26.74 2.62 -16.95
CA LEU A 342 -25.75 1.76 -16.27
C LEU A 342 -26.28 1.29 -14.91
N VAL A 343 -26.91 2.16 -14.13
CA VAL A 343 -27.51 1.78 -12.84
C VAL A 343 -28.64 0.78 -13.06
N LEU A 344 -29.58 1.08 -13.96
CA LEU A 344 -30.70 0.20 -14.27
C LEU A 344 -30.25 -1.18 -14.76
N SER A 345 -29.32 -1.23 -15.71
CA SER A 345 -28.81 -2.48 -16.27
C SER A 345 -28.10 -3.33 -15.21
N ASN A 346 -27.21 -2.75 -14.39
CA ASN A 346 -26.49 -3.48 -13.34
C ASN A 346 -27.46 -4.05 -12.28
N LEU A 347 -28.46 -3.26 -11.86
CA LEU A 347 -29.43 -3.71 -10.87
C LEU A 347 -30.33 -4.81 -11.41
N LEU A 348 -30.85 -4.66 -12.63
CA LEU A 348 -31.72 -5.64 -13.27
C LEU A 348 -31.01 -6.91 -13.66
N GLU A 349 -29.74 -6.83 -14.10
CA GLU A 349 -28.90 -8.00 -14.34
C GLU A 349 -28.71 -8.81 -13.06
N ASN A 350 -28.34 -8.15 -11.96
CA ASN A 350 -28.18 -8.80 -10.67
C ASN A 350 -29.50 -9.45 -10.19
N ALA A 351 -30.63 -8.77 -10.34
CA ALA A 351 -31.94 -9.27 -9.97
C ALA A 351 -32.35 -10.48 -10.82
N PHE A 352 -32.12 -10.45 -12.12
CA PHE A 352 -32.39 -11.54 -13.05
C PHE A 352 -31.55 -12.78 -12.71
N GLU A 353 -30.24 -12.60 -12.53
CA GLU A 353 -29.32 -13.69 -12.19
C GLU A 353 -29.64 -14.33 -10.83
N ALA A 354 -29.98 -13.52 -9.82
CA ALA A 354 -30.37 -14.02 -8.50
C ALA A 354 -31.71 -14.81 -8.59
N SER A 355 -32.65 -14.30 -9.36
CA SER A 355 -33.93 -14.97 -9.58
C SER A 355 -33.81 -16.32 -10.28
N LEU A 356 -32.85 -16.45 -11.24
CA LEU A 356 -32.59 -17.73 -11.90
C LEU A 356 -32.09 -18.81 -10.93
N ARG A 357 -31.31 -18.42 -9.90
CA ARG A 357 -30.81 -19.33 -8.84
C ARG A 357 -31.89 -19.70 -7.81
N THR A 358 -32.90 -18.85 -7.69
CA THR A 358 -33.99 -19.07 -6.73
C THR A 358 -34.97 -20.13 -7.23
N ALA A 359 -35.59 -20.86 -6.32
CA ALA A 359 -36.61 -21.85 -6.66
C ALA A 359 -37.76 -21.22 -7.48
N PRO A 360 -38.24 -21.87 -8.55
CA PRO A 360 -39.20 -21.27 -9.50
C PRO A 360 -40.45 -20.64 -8.83
N ALA A 361 -40.98 -21.24 -7.78
CA ALA A 361 -42.14 -20.75 -7.06
C ALA A 361 -41.90 -19.42 -6.28
N ARG A 362 -40.66 -19.06 -6.04
CA ARG A 362 -40.29 -17.83 -5.31
C ARG A 362 -39.73 -16.72 -6.21
N ARG A 363 -39.53 -17.01 -7.51
CA ARG A 363 -38.95 -16.06 -8.44
C ARG A 363 -39.83 -14.84 -8.60
N GLN A 364 -39.26 -13.67 -8.41
CA GLN A 364 -39.91 -12.40 -8.71
C GLN A 364 -38.87 -11.28 -8.87
N ILE A 365 -39.19 -10.34 -9.76
CA ILE A 365 -38.45 -9.11 -9.93
C ILE A 365 -39.42 -7.94 -9.91
N ARG A 366 -39.14 -6.92 -9.13
CA ARG A 366 -39.88 -5.66 -9.10
C ARG A 366 -38.91 -4.50 -9.26
N ILE A 367 -39.27 -3.58 -10.15
CA ILE A 367 -38.56 -2.31 -10.30
C ILE A 367 -39.52 -1.15 -10.12
N THR A 368 -39.09 -0.17 -9.34
CA THR A 368 -39.76 1.13 -9.19
C THR A 368 -38.76 2.21 -9.41
N ALA A 369 -39.05 3.16 -10.32
CA ALA A 369 -38.18 4.33 -10.52
C ALA A 369 -39.05 5.56 -10.79
N TYR A 370 -38.67 6.68 -10.18
CA TYR A 370 -39.36 7.95 -10.32
C TYR A 370 -38.45 9.15 -10.01
N VAL A 371 -38.80 10.29 -10.60
CA VAL A 371 -38.13 11.55 -10.29
C VAL A 371 -38.83 12.21 -9.09
N HIS A 372 -38.06 12.53 -8.06
CA HIS A 372 -38.50 13.22 -6.87
C HIS A 372 -37.86 14.63 -6.81
N ALA A 373 -38.71 15.66 -6.56
CA ALA A 373 -38.30 17.06 -6.38
C ALA A 373 -37.41 17.62 -7.50
N GLU A 374 -37.73 17.34 -8.77
CA GLU A 374 -37.09 17.84 -10.00
C GLU A 374 -35.59 17.52 -10.20
N ARG A 375 -34.86 17.12 -9.12
CA ARG A 375 -33.41 16.89 -9.17
C ARG A 375 -32.97 15.52 -8.64
N LEU A 376 -33.91 14.70 -8.18
CA LEU A 376 -33.57 13.42 -7.59
C LEU A 376 -34.22 12.30 -8.39
N LEU A 377 -33.40 11.38 -8.90
CA LEU A 377 -33.86 10.13 -9.46
C LEU A 377 -33.75 9.03 -8.41
N LEU A 378 -34.85 8.41 -8.08
CA LEU A 378 -34.93 7.27 -7.17
C LEU A 378 -35.18 5.99 -7.96
N VAL A 379 -34.35 4.99 -7.75
CA VAL A 379 -34.46 3.66 -8.36
C VAL A 379 -34.45 2.62 -7.25
N GLU A 380 -35.45 1.74 -7.24
CA GLU A 380 -35.53 0.60 -6.34
C GLU A 380 -35.78 -0.67 -7.15
N VAL A 381 -34.92 -1.67 -6.94
CA VAL A 381 -35.03 -2.99 -7.53
C VAL A 381 -35.09 -4.03 -6.43
N GLU A 382 -36.10 -4.83 -6.44
CA GLU A 382 -36.32 -5.94 -5.51
C GLU A 382 -36.36 -7.26 -6.28
N ASN A 383 -35.72 -8.27 -5.73
CA ASN A 383 -35.77 -9.62 -6.26
C ASN A 383 -35.72 -10.68 -5.16
N ALA A 384 -36.32 -11.84 -5.47
CA ALA A 384 -36.11 -13.02 -4.62
C ALA A 384 -34.66 -13.53 -4.80
N PHE A 385 -34.07 -14.06 -3.71
CA PHE A 385 -32.76 -14.67 -3.72
C PHE A 385 -32.71 -15.94 -2.84
N ASP A 386 -31.66 -16.73 -3.02
CA ASP A 386 -31.48 -18.05 -2.38
C ASP A 386 -31.03 -17.99 -0.90
N GLY A 387 -30.79 -16.78 -0.36
CA GLY A 387 -30.39 -16.56 1.04
C GLY A 387 -28.87 -16.48 1.27
N GLU A 388 -28.03 -16.73 0.28
CA GLU A 388 -26.58 -16.61 0.39
C GLU A 388 -26.09 -15.25 -0.12
N VAL A 389 -25.67 -14.38 0.81
CA VAL A 389 -25.01 -13.10 0.50
C VAL A 389 -23.59 -13.12 1.06
N ASN A 390 -22.61 -13.02 0.18
CA ASN A 390 -21.19 -12.91 0.56
C ASN A 390 -20.82 -11.44 0.77
N GLU A 391 -21.00 -10.96 1.99
CA GLU A 391 -20.59 -9.62 2.41
C GLU A 391 -19.43 -9.70 3.41
N LYS A 392 -18.34 -8.95 3.16
CA LYS A 392 -17.26 -8.71 4.13
C LYS A 392 -16.98 -7.22 4.23
N SER A 393 -17.21 -6.64 5.40
CA SER A 393 -16.93 -5.22 5.71
C SER A 393 -17.61 -4.24 4.76
N GLY A 394 -18.92 -4.48 4.42
CA GLY A 394 -19.68 -3.61 3.50
C GLY A 394 -19.39 -3.83 2.01
N VAL A 395 -18.55 -4.79 1.65
CA VAL A 395 -18.24 -5.12 0.25
C VAL A 395 -18.93 -6.42 -0.15
N PHE A 396 -19.84 -6.32 -1.10
CA PHE A 396 -20.53 -7.48 -1.70
C PHE A 396 -19.58 -8.21 -2.66
N ARG A 397 -19.39 -9.51 -2.44
CA ARG A 397 -18.55 -10.37 -3.30
C ARG A 397 -19.41 -11.13 -4.29
N SER A 398 -18.92 -11.21 -5.53
CA SER A 398 -19.59 -12.03 -6.54
C SER A 398 -19.55 -13.51 -6.17
N SER A 399 -20.68 -14.19 -6.25
CA SER A 399 -20.76 -15.66 -6.10
C SER A 399 -20.15 -16.43 -7.29
N LYS A 400 -19.84 -15.76 -8.41
CA LYS A 400 -19.33 -16.38 -9.65
C LYS A 400 -17.81 -16.30 -9.83
N ARG A 401 -17.13 -15.30 -9.25
CA ARG A 401 -15.69 -15.08 -9.40
C ARG A 401 -15.08 -14.80 -8.03
N LYS A 402 -13.81 -15.19 -7.84
CA LYS A 402 -13.03 -14.86 -6.61
C LYS A 402 -12.79 -13.35 -6.43
N GLU A 403 -13.31 -12.51 -7.33
CA GLU A 403 -13.17 -11.06 -7.35
C GLU A 403 -14.49 -10.38 -6.95
N ASN A 404 -14.38 -9.12 -6.50
CA ASN A 404 -15.48 -8.30 -6.03
C ASN A 404 -16.58 -8.15 -7.10
N GLY A 405 -17.86 -8.15 -6.70
CA GLY A 405 -19.00 -7.98 -7.59
C GLY A 405 -18.97 -6.60 -8.27
N ILE A 406 -18.52 -6.54 -9.52
CA ILE A 406 -18.28 -5.29 -10.29
C ILE A 406 -19.57 -4.48 -10.44
N GLY A 407 -20.73 -5.12 -10.57
CA GLY A 407 -22.02 -4.45 -10.80
C GLY A 407 -22.47 -3.57 -9.63
N ILE A 408 -22.42 -4.07 -8.39
CA ILE A 408 -22.81 -3.28 -7.20
C ILE A 408 -21.81 -2.14 -6.95
N GLN A 409 -20.53 -2.37 -7.12
CA GLN A 409 -19.52 -1.32 -7.00
C GLN A 409 -19.67 -0.22 -8.04
N SER A 410 -20.03 -0.57 -9.28
CA SER A 410 -20.34 0.39 -10.33
C SER A 410 -21.52 1.28 -9.94
N VAL A 411 -22.59 0.69 -9.40
CA VAL A 411 -23.77 1.42 -8.91
C VAL A 411 -23.42 2.35 -7.75
N GLN A 412 -22.63 1.88 -6.78
CA GLN A 412 -22.16 2.71 -5.66
C GLN A 412 -21.33 3.91 -6.16
N HIS A 413 -20.39 3.64 -7.05
CA HIS A 413 -19.55 4.68 -7.62
C HIS A 413 -20.34 5.75 -8.39
N ILE A 414 -21.35 5.35 -9.18
CA ILE A 414 -22.22 6.30 -9.91
C ILE A 414 -23.05 7.11 -8.91
N ALA A 415 -23.62 6.48 -7.89
CA ALA A 415 -24.39 7.18 -6.86
C ALA A 415 -23.51 8.22 -6.12
N GLU A 416 -22.29 7.86 -5.71
CA GLU A 416 -21.34 8.79 -5.09
C GLU A 416 -20.91 9.92 -6.04
N LYS A 417 -20.62 9.61 -7.29
CA LYS A 417 -20.25 10.60 -8.33
C LYS A 417 -21.31 11.67 -8.53
N THR A 418 -22.59 11.28 -8.46
CA THR A 418 -23.73 12.21 -8.60
C THR A 418 -24.12 12.89 -7.29
N GLY A 419 -23.42 12.68 -6.19
CA GLY A 419 -23.74 13.22 -4.87
C GLY A 419 -24.99 12.58 -4.23
N GLY A 420 -25.40 11.41 -4.73
CA GLY A 420 -26.49 10.62 -4.22
C GLY A 420 -26.04 9.57 -3.21
N ALA A 421 -26.84 8.50 -3.07
CA ALA A 421 -26.58 7.39 -2.15
C ALA A 421 -27.14 6.07 -2.69
N SER A 422 -26.57 4.95 -2.26
CA SER A 422 -27.09 3.63 -2.53
C SER A 422 -27.19 2.81 -1.25
N THR A 423 -28.25 2.04 -1.12
CA THR A 423 -28.50 1.16 0.02
C THR A 423 -28.93 -0.20 -0.47
N PHE A 424 -28.31 -1.25 0.08
CA PHE A 424 -28.61 -2.63 -0.26
C PHE A 424 -29.02 -3.35 1.01
N THR A 425 -30.20 -3.96 1.00
CA THR A 425 -30.74 -4.69 2.13
C THR A 425 -31.22 -6.07 1.70
N TYR A 426 -31.16 -7.03 2.60
CA TYR A 426 -31.65 -8.38 2.34
C TYR A 426 -32.33 -8.91 3.60
N GLN A 427 -33.60 -9.27 3.44
CA GLN A 427 -34.42 -9.80 4.52
C GLN A 427 -35.47 -10.73 3.93
N ASP A 428 -35.83 -11.80 4.65
CA ASP A 428 -36.90 -12.74 4.33
C ASP A 428 -36.88 -13.32 2.90
N GLY A 429 -35.63 -13.53 2.36
CA GLY A 429 -35.47 -14.06 1.01
C GLY A 429 -35.70 -13.06 -0.11
N VAL A 430 -35.78 -11.77 0.21
CA VAL A 430 -35.83 -10.65 -0.75
C VAL A 430 -34.61 -9.79 -0.61
N PHE A 431 -33.96 -9.51 -1.74
CA PHE A 431 -32.90 -8.52 -1.86
C PHE A 431 -33.47 -7.22 -2.43
N SER A 432 -33.21 -6.12 -1.79
CA SER A 432 -33.65 -4.78 -2.21
C SER A 432 -32.46 -3.85 -2.38
N ALA A 433 -32.34 -3.27 -3.56
CA ALA A 433 -31.35 -2.26 -3.91
C ALA A 433 -32.05 -0.91 -4.13
N LYS A 434 -31.73 0.09 -3.33
CA LYS A 434 -32.25 1.46 -3.45
C LYS A 434 -31.12 2.38 -3.82
N VAL A 435 -31.30 3.15 -4.89
CA VAL A 435 -30.30 4.08 -5.41
C VAL A 435 -30.94 5.44 -5.59
N MET A 436 -30.27 6.44 -5.10
CA MET A 436 -30.62 7.84 -5.27
C MET A 436 -29.51 8.52 -6.10
N LEU A 437 -29.85 9.13 -7.19
CA LEU A 437 -28.96 9.91 -8.04
C LEU A 437 -29.41 11.38 -8.01
N CYS A 438 -28.46 12.30 -7.86
CA CYS A 438 -28.72 13.73 -7.84
C CYS A 438 -28.27 14.37 -9.16
N GLY A 439 -29.08 15.28 -9.70
CA GLY A 439 -28.80 16.02 -10.93
C GLY A 439 -28.56 17.50 -10.72
#